data_687d8ed331aafb5742c06dcf0a68b56b
#
_entry.id   687d8ed331aafb5742c06dcf0a68b56b
#
_cell.length_a   1.000
_cell.length_b   1.000
_cell.length_c   1.000
_cell.angle_alpha   90.00
_cell.angle_beta   90.00
_cell.angle_gamma   90.00
#
_symmetry.space_group_name_H-M   'P 1'
#
loop_
_entity.id
_entity.type
_entity.pdbx_description
1 polymer ?
#
loop_
_entity_poly.entity_id
_entity_poly.type
_entity_poly.pdbx_seq_one_letter_code
_entity_poly.pdbx_strand_id
1 'polypeptide(L)'
;MKRLQLLRWSGSVLSPRIRPTTSVLTEETEPYDDEHSSNIHITRTPTPPSPPVEAALNSPKLAALHARLSLPRRLPLQTLARTLVDESVDPSPQFNNKSLSILGGDLLTYYTSEHLISTYPRLPIKVLWAAMYSYIGAKPLAAMTREWGLEFIADPGAEVDPGFLQFKRLPPDTEVKTNANGTFLRPDGNLSKRSTSARIIYGDAFGESALPYPVQYEGVTPNRACANFVRAVMGAVYLHAGRPAAKLFFKEHFMSRYLNMASLFSFRQPTRDLSKLCRREGFEDPVAKILSETGRLSNRPVFNVGIFSGPDKLGEGAGGSLSEARFRAAAAALKGWYLYSPLGIRVPSSMEEEGAEPWKPVYIDPGEVIV
;
A
#
# COMPACT_ATOMS: atom_id res chain seq x y z
N MET A 1 -54.65 10.36 -0.70
CA MET A 1 -53.49 10.19 0.16
C MET A 1 -53.29 8.71 0.42
N LYS A 2 -52.40 8.04 -0.31
CA LYS A 2 -52.07 6.63 -0.10
C LYS A 2 -50.75 6.54 0.66
N ARG A 3 -50.80 5.99 1.89
CA ARG A 3 -49.64 5.70 2.72
C ARG A 3 -48.86 4.53 2.11
N LEU A 4 -47.60 4.77 1.72
CA LEU A 4 -46.65 3.70 1.40
C LEU A 4 -46.16 3.06 2.71
N GLN A 5 -46.55 1.82 2.91
CA GLN A 5 -45.98 0.97 3.97
C GLN A 5 -44.58 0.53 3.55
N LEU A 6 -43.57 1.01 4.28
CA LEU A 6 -42.20 0.48 4.21
C LEU A 6 -42.18 -0.92 4.81
N LEU A 7 -42.06 -1.93 3.96
CA LEU A 7 -41.76 -3.29 4.38
C LEU A 7 -40.36 -3.33 5.01
N ARG A 8 -40.32 -3.56 6.32
CA ARG A 8 -39.10 -3.88 7.06
C ARG A 8 -38.55 -5.19 6.51
N TRP A 9 -37.40 -5.12 5.86
CA TRP A 9 -36.63 -6.29 5.49
C TRP A 9 -35.92 -6.83 6.73
N SER A 10 -36.49 -7.82 7.39
CA SER A 10 -35.83 -8.61 8.42
C SER A 10 -35.02 -9.71 7.76
N GLY A 11 -33.85 -9.36 7.24
CA GLY A 11 -32.87 -10.34 6.80
C GLY A 11 -32.30 -11.09 7.99
N SER A 12 -32.84 -12.26 8.31
CA SER A 12 -32.18 -13.17 9.22
C SER A 12 -30.93 -13.72 8.53
N VAL A 13 -29.77 -13.26 9.00
CA VAL A 13 -28.49 -13.87 8.63
C VAL A 13 -28.50 -15.28 9.21
N LEU A 14 -28.69 -16.26 8.36
CA LEU A 14 -28.54 -17.67 8.69
C LEU A 14 -27.06 -17.93 9.00
N SER A 15 -26.71 -17.93 10.28
CA SER A 15 -25.46 -18.51 10.74
C SER A 15 -25.41 -19.97 10.34
N PRO A 16 -24.36 -20.48 9.70
CA PRO A 16 -24.21 -21.89 9.43
C PRO A 16 -24.10 -22.61 10.78
N ARG A 17 -25.16 -23.33 11.17
CA ARG A 17 -25.11 -24.26 12.30
C ARG A 17 -24.21 -25.42 11.90
N ILE A 18 -23.00 -25.42 12.42
CA ILE A 18 -22.15 -26.61 12.44
C ILE A 18 -22.85 -27.64 13.31
N ARG A 19 -23.47 -28.63 12.70
CA ARG A 19 -23.94 -29.82 13.43
C ARG A 19 -22.72 -30.72 13.65
N PRO A 20 -22.47 -31.21 14.87
CA PRO A 20 -21.54 -32.31 15.07
C PRO A 20 -22.19 -33.59 14.54
N THR A 21 -21.68 -34.09 13.43
CA THR A 21 -22.07 -35.40 12.91
C THR A 21 -21.23 -36.46 13.61
N THR A 22 -21.76 -36.99 14.68
CA THR A 22 -21.41 -38.33 15.14
C THR A 22 -22.39 -39.30 14.44
N SER A 23 -21.91 -39.99 13.44
CA SER A 23 -22.54 -41.25 13.01
C SER A 23 -21.47 -42.12 12.40
N VAL A 24 -21.11 -43.11 13.18
CA VAL A 24 -20.47 -44.35 12.75
C VAL A 24 -21.48 -45.07 11.87
N LEU A 25 -21.15 -45.20 10.59
CA LEU A 25 -21.76 -46.23 9.75
C LEU A 25 -20.61 -46.95 9.06
N THR A 26 -20.35 -48.14 9.54
CA THR A 26 -19.64 -49.21 8.85
C THR A 26 -20.47 -49.64 7.68
N GLU A 27 -19.98 -49.39 6.46
CA GLU A 27 -20.38 -50.15 5.28
C GLU A 27 -19.15 -50.79 4.71
N GLU A 28 -19.15 -52.12 4.78
CA GLU A 28 -18.24 -53.01 4.06
C GLU A 28 -18.57 -52.90 2.56
N THR A 29 -17.58 -52.47 1.77
CA THR A 29 -17.58 -52.66 0.33
C THR A 29 -16.25 -53.23 -0.09
N GLU A 30 -16.30 -54.30 -0.83
CA GLU A 30 -15.27 -55.17 -1.34
C GLU A 30 -14.18 -54.44 -2.16
N PRO A 31 -12.98 -55.02 -2.27
CA PRO A 31 -11.83 -54.35 -2.87
C PRO A 31 -11.91 -54.42 -4.40
N TYR A 32 -11.80 -53.24 -5.03
CA TYR A 32 -11.44 -53.13 -6.43
C TYR A 32 -9.90 -52.93 -6.50
N ASP A 33 -9.25 -53.93 -7.08
CA ASP A 33 -7.81 -53.88 -7.40
C ASP A 33 -7.59 -52.85 -8.52
N ASP A 34 -6.95 -51.75 -8.18
CA ASP A 34 -6.27 -50.86 -9.13
C ASP A 34 -4.80 -50.78 -8.72
N GLU A 35 -3.99 -51.66 -9.27
CA GLU A 35 -2.56 -51.53 -9.31
C GLU A 35 -2.17 -50.37 -10.22
N HIS A 36 -1.28 -49.52 -9.69
CA HIS A 36 -0.53 -48.42 -10.26
C HIS A 36 -1.00 -47.00 -9.91
N SER A 37 -0.98 -46.67 -8.63
CA SER A 37 -0.71 -45.32 -8.21
C SER A 37 0.29 -45.34 -7.06
N SER A 38 1.54 -45.04 -7.35
CA SER A 38 2.55 -44.82 -6.35
C SER A 38 2.19 -43.58 -5.49
N ASN A 39 1.29 -43.81 -4.53
CA ASN A 39 1.00 -42.86 -3.46
C ASN A 39 2.27 -42.69 -2.63
N ILE A 40 3.09 -41.70 -2.97
CA ILE A 40 4.05 -41.14 -2.05
C ILE A 40 3.21 -40.51 -0.94
N HIS A 41 2.84 -41.30 0.07
CA HIS A 41 2.40 -40.80 1.35
C HIS A 41 3.57 -40.03 1.97
N ILE A 42 3.67 -38.75 1.64
CA ILE A 42 4.44 -37.82 2.44
C ILE A 42 3.65 -37.72 3.76
N THR A 43 3.99 -38.58 4.72
CA THR A 43 3.60 -38.41 6.10
C THR A 43 4.19 -37.09 6.56
N ARG A 44 3.43 -35.99 6.36
CA ARG A 44 3.75 -34.72 6.98
C ARG A 44 3.66 -34.96 8.48
N THR A 45 4.82 -35.11 9.12
CA THR A 45 4.89 -34.98 10.57
C THR A 45 4.22 -33.66 10.92
N PRO A 46 3.23 -33.65 11.83
CA PRO A 46 2.60 -32.41 12.25
C PRO A 46 3.68 -31.51 12.84
N THR A 47 4.15 -30.55 12.01
CA THR A 47 5.05 -29.51 12.51
C THR A 47 4.28 -28.69 13.53
N PRO A 48 4.86 -28.47 14.73
CA PRO A 48 4.19 -27.66 15.73
C PRO A 48 3.88 -26.25 15.16
N PRO A 49 2.78 -25.60 15.61
CA PRO A 49 2.44 -24.29 15.14
C PRO A 49 3.59 -23.31 15.34
N SER A 50 3.98 -22.63 14.28
CA SER A 50 5.05 -21.62 14.31
C SER A 50 4.45 -20.22 14.51
N PRO A 51 5.03 -19.40 15.42
CA PRO A 51 5.99 -19.78 16.46
C PRO A 51 5.30 -20.40 17.68
N PRO A 52 5.98 -21.26 18.44
CA PRO A 52 5.45 -21.81 19.68
C PRO A 52 5.19 -20.70 20.69
N VAL A 53 4.09 -20.80 21.44
CA VAL A 53 3.64 -19.77 22.41
C VAL A 53 4.73 -19.48 23.44
N GLU A 54 5.33 -20.53 24.00
CA GLU A 54 6.36 -20.41 25.03
C GLU A 54 7.63 -19.74 24.51
N ALA A 55 8.07 -20.07 23.29
CA ALA A 55 9.22 -19.41 22.66
C ALA A 55 8.96 -17.93 22.41
N ALA A 56 7.73 -17.57 22.01
CA ALA A 56 7.37 -16.16 21.82
C ALA A 56 7.38 -15.36 23.13
N LEU A 57 6.89 -15.94 24.22
CA LEU A 57 6.88 -15.28 25.53
C LEU A 57 8.28 -15.12 26.13
N ASN A 58 9.17 -16.06 25.85
CA ASN A 58 10.55 -16.06 26.38
C ASN A 58 11.54 -15.28 25.51
N SER A 59 11.12 -14.77 24.33
CA SER A 59 12.01 -14.02 23.44
C SER A 59 12.22 -12.58 23.90
N PRO A 60 13.44 -12.19 24.33
CA PRO A 60 13.75 -10.82 24.71
C PRO A 60 13.70 -9.88 23.48
N LYS A 61 13.98 -10.38 22.29
CA LYS A 61 13.93 -9.61 21.05
C LYS A 61 12.51 -9.16 20.71
N LEU A 62 11.52 -10.03 20.89
CA LEU A 62 10.10 -9.68 20.71
C LEU A 62 9.63 -8.64 21.73
N ALA A 63 10.00 -8.81 22.99
CA ALA A 63 9.68 -7.83 24.02
C ALA A 63 10.32 -6.46 23.73
N ALA A 64 11.57 -6.45 23.30
CA ALA A 64 12.26 -5.22 22.88
C ALA A 64 11.61 -4.56 21.66
N LEU A 65 11.22 -5.35 20.65
CA LEU A 65 10.51 -4.85 19.47
C LEU A 65 9.16 -4.25 19.83
N HIS A 66 8.39 -4.94 20.69
CA HIS A 66 7.09 -4.47 21.18
C HIS A 66 7.23 -3.12 21.90
N ALA A 67 8.23 -2.98 22.77
CA ALA A 67 8.50 -1.75 23.49
C ALA A 67 8.99 -0.62 22.57
N ARG A 68 9.89 -0.91 21.63
CA ARG A 68 10.45 0.05 20.69
C ARG A 68 9.40 0.67 19.77
N LEU A 69 8.43 -0.14 19.34
CA LEU A 69 7.33 0.31 18.48
C LEU A 69 6.15 0.89 19.28
N SER A 70 6.28 0.99 20.61
CA SER A 70 5.19 1.45 21.50
C SER A 70 3.86 0.74 21.23
N LEU A 71 3.92 -0.57 20.94
CA LEU A 71 2.73 -1.33 20.57
C LEU A 71 1.74 -1.42 21.74
N PRO A 72 0.43 -1.47 21.45
CA PRO A 72 -0.59 -1.60 22.47
C PRO A 72 -0.41 -2.88 23.31
N ARG A 73 -0.57 -2.78 24.63
CA ARG A 73 -0.48 -3.94 25.54
C ARG A 73 -1.47 -5.06 25.22
N ARG A 74 -2.54 -4.74 24.49
CA ARG A 74 -3.53 -5.73 24.02
C ARG A 74 -3.00 -6.63 22.91
N LEU A 75 -1.89 -6.27 22.26
CA LEU A 75 -1.26 -7.09 21.22
C LEU A 75 -0.38 -8.16 21.88
N PRO A 76 -0.74 -9.46 21.78
CA PRO A 76 0.06 -10.53 22.34
C PRO A 76 1.40 -10.69 21.62
N LEU A 77 2.46 -11.02 22.36
CA LEU A 77 3.78 -11.32 21.79
C LEU A 77 3.74 -12.47 20.78
N GLN A 78 2.87 -13.44 20.97
CA GLN A 78 2.67 -14.54 20.01
C GLN A 78 2.16 -14.02 18.65
N THR A 79 1.20 -13.08 18.64
CA THR A 79 0.74 -12.47 17.38
C THR A 79 1.84 -11.64 16.75
N LEU A 80 2.65 -10.93 17.54
CA LEU A 80 3.81 -10.21 17.05
C LEU A 80 4.83 -11.17 16.42
N ALA A 81 5.13 -12.29 17.05
CA ALA A 81 5.99 -13.33 16.50
C ALA A 81 5.45 -13.87 15.15
N ARG A 82 4.14 -14.10 15.06
CA ARG A 82 3.50 -14.49 13.81
C ARG A 82 3.69 -13.46 12.68
N THR A 83 3.73 -12.17 12.98
CA THR A 83 3.99 -11.14 11.96
C THR A 83 5.38 -11.25 11.35
N LEU A 84 6.32 -11.91 12.04
CA LEU A 84 7.72 -12.11 11.62
C LEU A 84 7.93 -13.36 10.75
N VAL A 85 6.92 -14.21 10.58
CA VAL A 85 7.01 -15.43 9.75
C VAL A 85 6.38 -15.17 8.39
N ASP A 86 7.19 -15.16 7.33
CA ASP A 86 6.71 -15.00 5.97
C ASP A 86 6.10 -16.29 5.41
N GLU A 87 5.15 -16.18 4.49
CA GLU A 87 4.48 -17.30 3.80
C GLU A 87 5.48 -18.29 3.15
N SER A 88 6.64 -17.79 2.75
CA SER A 88 7.68 -18.64 2.12
C SER A 88 8.31 -19.66 3.07
N VAL A 89 8.26 -19.41 4.39
CA VAL A 89 8.79 -20.33 5.41
C VAL A 89 7.71 -21.30 5.87
N ASP A 90 6.53 -20.77 6.22
CA ASP A 90 5.40 -21.56 6.66
C ASP A 90 4.19 -21.30 5.75
N PRO A 91 3.80 -22.26 4.91
CA PRO A 91 2.67 -22.10 4.00
C PRO A 91 1.32 -22.07 4.71
N SER A 92 1.26 -22.43 6.00
CA SER A 92 0.01 -22.46 6.75
C SER A 92 -0.51 -21.04 7.07
N PRO A 93 -1.70 -20.65 6.58
CA PRO A 93 -2.21 -19.29 6.78
C PRO A 93 -2.45 -18.94 8.26
N GLN A 94 -2.51 -19.91 9.15
CA GLN A 94 -2.71 -19.70 10.57
C GLN A 94 -1.43 -19.24 11.29
N PHE A 95 -0.27 -19.57 10.75
CA PHE A 95 1.03 -19.34 11.40
C PHE A 95 1.92 -18.34 10.69
N ASN A 96 1.60 -17.99 9.45
CA ASN A 96 2.32 -16.97 8.69
C ASN A 96 1.67 -15.57 8.78
N ASN A 97 2.36 -14.58 8.23
CA ASN A 97 1.93 -13.18 8.26
C ASN A 97 1.02 -12.78 7.09
N LYS A 98 0.70 -13.68 6.15
CA LYS A 98 0.02 -13.33 4.89
C LYS A 98 -1.33 -12.64 5.11
N SER A 99 -2.20 -13.25 5.92
CA SER A 99 -3.53 -12.69 6.19
C SER A 99 -3.47 -11.33 6.89
N LEU A 100 -2.56 -11.18 7.84
CA LEU A 100 -2.33 -9.91 8.54
C LEU A 100 -1.76 -8.85 7.60
N SER A 101 -0.86 -9.22 6.69
CA SER A 101 -0.24 -8.30 5.74
C SER A 101 -1.22 -7.79 4.68
N ILE A 102 -2.20 -8.60 4.27
CA ILE A 102 -3.28 -8.17 3.37
C ILE A 102 -4.12 -7.10 4.07
N LEU A 103 -4.66 -7.42 5.25
CA LEU A 103 -5.48 -6.48 6.02
C LEU A 103 -4.73 -5.17 6.32
N GLY A 104 -3.49 -5.27 6.79
CA GLY A 104 -2.70 -4.09 7.11
C GLY A 104 -2.29 -3.30 5.86
N GLY A 105 -2.08 -3.96 4.72
CA GLY A 105 -1.85 -3.31 3.43
C GLY A 105 -3.02 -2.46 2.98
N ASP A 106 -4.24 -2.97 3.12
CA ASP A 106 -5.48 -2.25 2.78
C ASP A 106 -5.69 -1.04 3.70
N LEU A 107 -5.46 -1.21 5.01
CA LEU A 107 -5.53 -0.11 5.98
C LEU A 107 -4.50 0.99 5.71
N LEU A 108 -3.26 0.63 5.41
CA LEU A 108 -2.21 1.60 5.04
C LEU A 108 -2.57 2.35 3.77
N THR A 109 -3.10 1.65 2.76
CA THR A 109 -3.56 2.24 1.51
C THR A 109 -4.71 3.22 1.76
N TYR A 110 -5.69 2.82 2.57
CA TYR A 110 -6.82 3.66 2.95
C TYR A 110 -6.38 4.94 3.67
N TYR A 111 -5.62 4.82 4.76
CA TYR A 111 -5.20 5.99 5.53
C TYR A 111 -4.27 6.93 4.75
N THR A 112 -3.38 6.36 3.92
CA THR A 112 -2.47 7.18 3.09
C THR A 112 -3.23 7.92 2.00
N SER A 113 -4.16 7.26 1.31
CA SER A 113 -4.98 7.90 0.27
C SER A 113 -5.91 8.96 0.87
N GLU A 114 -6.57 8.65 1.99
CA GLU A 114 -7.40 9.60 2.72
C GLU A 114 -6.61 10.86 3.10
N HIS A 115 -5.43 10.69 3.68
CA HIS A 115 -4.56 11.80 4.07
C HIS A 115 -4.15 12.65 2.86
N LEU A 116 -3.67 12.01 1.79
CA LEU A 116 -3.18 12.72 0.60
C LEU A 116 -4.30 13.48 -0.12
N ILE A 117 -5.48 12.88 -0.29
CA ILE A 117 -6.61 13.51 -0.98
C ILE A 117 -7.17 14.67 -0.15
N SER A 118 -7.24 14.51 1.17
CA SER A 118 -7.70 15.58 2.06
C SER A 118 -6.70 16.73 2.15
N THR A 119 -5.40 16.42 2.15
CA THR A 119 -4.32 17.43 2.24
C THR A 119 -4.12 18.17 0.91
N TYR A 120 -4.17 17.44 -0.21
CA TYR A 120 -3.92 17.97 -1.55
C TYR A 120 -5.07 17.64 -2.50
N PRO A 121 -6.23 18.31 -2.40
CA PRO A 121 -7.43 17.95 -3.15
C PRO A 121 -7.31 18.13 -4.67
N ARG A 122 -6.29 18.87 -5.14
CA ARG A 122 -6.01 19.12 -6.57
C ARG A 122 -4.89 18.26 -7.13
N LEU A 123 -4.44 17.22 -6.38
CA LEU A 123 -3.27 16.42 -6.78
C LEU A 123 -3.59 15.56 -8.01
N PRO A 124 -2.77 15.61 -9.08
CA PRO A 124 -2.95 14.74 -10.24
C PRO A 124 -2.81 13.26 -9.85
N ILE A 125 -3.62 12.40 -10.46
CA ILE A 125 -3.67 10.97 -10.13
C ILE A 125 -2.30 10.27 -10.21
N LYS A 126 -1.46 10.63 -11.17
CA LYS A 126 -0.11 10.07 -11.31
C LYS A 126 0.78 10.44 -10.12
N VAL A 127 0.68 11.68 -9.64
CA VAL A 127 1.45 12.16 -8.49
C VAL A 127 0.89 11.56 -7.20
N LEU A 128 -0.43 11.39 -7.10
CA LEU A 128 -1.06 10.70 -5.98
C LEU A 128 -0.53 9.26 -5.84
N TRP A 129 -0.49 8.50 -6.95
CA TRP A 129 0.09 7.15 -6.94
C TRP A 129 1.57 7.13 -6.57
N ALA A 130 2.35 8.07 -7.09
CA ALA A 130 3.78 8.19 -6.77
C ALA A 130 3.97 8.51 -5.28
N ALA A 131 3.15 9.40 -4.71
CA ALA A 131 3.17 9.74 -3.29
C ALA A 131 2.77 8.54 -2.41
N MET A 132 1.67 7.85 -2.75
CA MET A 132 1.28 6.63 -2.05
C MET A 132 2.40 5.59 -2.06
N TYR A 133 3.02 5.36 -3.22
CA TYR A 133 4.13 4.41 -3.33
C TYR A 133 5.35 4.84 -2.51
N SER A 134 5.60 6.14 -2.40
CA SER A 134 6.70 6.69 -1.57
C SER A 134 6.47 6.51 -0.07
N TYR A 135 5.21 6.41 0.39
CA TYR A 135 4.87 6.12 1.79
C TYR A 135 4.80 4.63 2.09
N ILE A 136 4.07 3.85 1.27
CA ILE A 136 3.69 2.46 1.56
C ILE A 136 4.21 1.42 0.56
N GLY A 137 5.08 1.83 -0.36
CA GLY A 137 5.74 0.91 -1.29
C GLY A 137 6.71 -0.05 -0.59
N ALA A 138 7.13 -1.10 -1.29
CA ALA A 138 7.99 -2.12 -0.70
C ALA A 138 9.36 -1.57 -0.22
N LYS A 139 9.96 -0.65 -0.97
CA LYS A 139 11.26 -0.05 -0.60
C LYS A 139 11.18 0.81 0.67
N PRO A 140 10.25 1.79 0.79
CA PRO A 140 10.13 2.58 2.02
C PRO A 140 9.74 1.73 3.23
N LEU A 141 8.85 0.74 3.08
CA LEU A 141 8.53 -0.15 4.19
C LEU A 141 9.72 -1.01 4.63
N ALA A 142 10.56 -1.46 3.69
CA ALA A 142 11.80 -2.15 4.03
C ALA A 142 12.82 -1.24 4.73
N ALA A 143 12.87 0.03 4.37
CA ALA A 143 13.68 1.02 5.09
C ALA A 143 13.17 1.20 6.53
N MET A 144 11.84 1.30 6.72
CA MET A 144 11.24 1.34 8.07
C MET A 144 11.62 0.14 8.93
N THR A 145 11.59 -1.06 8.37
CA THR A 145 11.96 -2.27 9.09
C THR A 145 13.40 -2.19 9.63
N ARG A 146 14.31 -1.62 8.85
CA ARG A 146 15.71 -1.40 9.26
C ARG A 146 15.82 -0.33 10.34
N GLU A 147 15.07 0.78 10.22
CA GLU A 147 15.01 1.84 11.22
C GLU A 147 14.43 1.34 12.54
N TRP A 148 13.49 0.40 12.47
CA TRP A 148 12.97 -0.29 13.65
C TRP A 148 13.97 -1.28 14.27
N GLY A 149 15.14 -1.44 13.65
CA GLY A 149 16.21 -2.30 14.14
C GLY A 149 15.85 -3.79 14.15
N LEU A 150 15.03 -4.21 13.16
CA LEU A 150 14.68 -5.61 13.01
C LEU A 150 15.78 -6.36 12.25
N GLU A 151 16.19 -7.47 12.82
CA GLU A 151 17.10 -8.42 12.18
C GLU A 151 16.29 -9.48 11.43
N PHE A 152 16.87 -10.03 10.36
CA PHE A 152 16.22 -11.06 9.57
C PHE A 152 17.14 -12.27 9.35
N ILE A 153 16.51 -13.41 9.18
CA ILE A 153 17.17 -14.67 8.82
C ILE A 153 16.56 -15.16 7.51
N ALA A 154 17.43 -15.28 6.50
CA ALA A 154 17.08 -15.92 5.25
C ALA A 154 17.33 -17.42 5.40
N ASP A 155 16.37 -18.24 4.97
CA ASP A 155 16.43 -19.71 5.06
C ASP A 155 16.59 -20.21 6.51
N PRO A 156 15.58 -19.94 7.38
CA PRO A 156 15.64 -20.33 8.79
C PRO A 156 15.70 -21.86 8.96
N GLY A 157 16.53 -22.32 9.89
CA GLY A 157 16.52 -23.71 10.36
C GLY A 157 15.38 -24.01 11.33
N ALA A 158 15.39 -25.23 11.90
CA ALA A 158 14.32 -25.69 12.79
C ALA A 158 14.23 -24.92 14.14
N GLU A 159 15.35 -24.38 14.62
CA GLU A 159 15.43 -23.66 15.89
C GLU A 159 15.87 -22.21 15.64
N VAL A 160 14.92 -21.31 15.45
CA VAL A 160 15.16 -19.87 15.27
C VAL A 160 14.41 -19.08 16.32
N ASP A 161 15.07 -18.07 16.91
CA ASP A 161 14.40 -17.14 17.83
C ASP A 161 13.23 -16.44 17.08
N PRO A 162 12.01 -16.51 17.64
CA PRO A 162 10.83 -15.90 17.01
C PRO A 162 10.90 -14.37 16.87
N GLY A 163 11.92 -13.73 17.43
CA GLY A 163 12.17 -12.29 17.29
C GLY A 163 12.88 -11.88 15.99
N PHE A 164 13.27 -12.83 15.15
CA PHE A 164 13.81 -12.55 13.81
C PHE A 164 12.73 -12.59 12.74
N LEU A 165 12.86 -11.74 11.72
CA LEU A 165 12.06 -11.86 10.51
C LEU A 165 12.57 -13.05 9.69
N GLN A 166 11.71 -14.03 9.47
CA GLN A 166 12.01 -15.31 8.83
C GLN A 166 11.39 -15.33 7.43
N PHE A 167 12.20 -15.60 6.41
CA PHE A 167 11.74 -15.78 5.05
C PHE A 167 12.69 -16.69 4.26
N LYS A 168 12.17 -17.38 3.26
CA LYS A 168 12.98 -18.16 2.31
C LYS A 168 13.45 -17.21 1.19
N ARG A 169 14.75 -17.15 0.97
CA ARG A 169 15.33 -16.28 -0.05
C ARG A 169 15.07 -16.84 -1.45
N LEU A 170 14.81 -15.94 -2.40
CA LEU A 170 14.79 -16.31 -3.80
C LEU A 170 16.15 -16.87 -4.23
N PRO A 171 16.18 -17.97 -5.04
CA PRO A 171 17.41 -18.48 -5.60
C PRO A 171 18.19 -17.36 -6.33
N PRO A 172 19.54 -17.36 -6.27
CA PRO A 172 20.35 -16.51 -7.10
C PRO A 172 19.99 -16.77 -8.56
N ASP A 173 20.07 -15.75 -9.41
CA ASP A 173 19.71 -15.77 -10.84
C ASP A 173 18.23 -15.81 -11.20
N THR A 174 17.32 -15.72 -10.22
CA THR A 174 15.90 -15.53 -10.52
C THR A 174 15.64 -14.09 -10.93
N GLU A 175 15.39 -13.86 -12.22
CA GLU A 175 14.97 -12.54 -12.70
C GLU A 175 13.60 -12.20 -12.15
N VAL A 176 13.55 -11.33 -11.15
CA VAL A 176 12.32 -10.79 -10.60
C VAL A 176 11.95 -9.53 -11.36
N LYS A 177 11.12 -9.66 -12.37
CA LYS A 177 10.53 -8.51 -13.04
C LYS A 177 9.44 -7.92 -12.15
N THR A 178 9.70 -6.75 -11.61
CA THR A 178 8.72 -6.00 -10.81
C THR A 178 8.26 -4.76 -11.56
N ASN A 179 6.97 -4.46 -11.46
CA ASN A 179 6.43 -3.17 -11.87
C ASN A 179 6.96 -2.05 -10.96
N ALA A 180 6.82 -0.80 -11.41
CA ALA A 180 7.12 0.38 -10.59
C ALA A 180 6.44 0.33 -9.20
N ASN A 181 5.32 -0.36 -9.09
CA ASN A 181 4.56 -0.56 -7.84
C ASN A 181 5.05 -1.74 -6.98
N GLY A 182 6.17 -2.38 -7.35
CA GLY A 182 6.72 -3.52 -6.60
C GLY A 182 5.94 -4.83 -6.76
N THR A 183 4.98 -4.89 -7.70
CA THR A 183 4.23 -6.11 -8.01
C THR A 183 5.05 -6.98 -8.96
N PHE A 184 5.13 -8.27 -8.69
CA PHE A 184 5.83 -9.20 -9.58
C PHE A 184 5.14 -9.27 -10.94
N LEU A 185 5.92 -9.13 -12.01
CA LEU A 185 5.50 -9.46 -13.35
C LEU A 185 5.65 -10.95 -13.58
N ARG A 186 4.73 -11.55 -14.33
CA ARG A 186 4.88 -12.93 -14.77
C ARG A 186 6.12 -13.06 -15.66
N PRO A 187 6.80 -14.22 -15.66
CA PRO A 187 7.98 -14.44 -16.50
C PRO A 187 7.73 -14.23 -18.00
N ASP A 188 6.49 -14.46 -18.46
CA ASP A 188 6.06 -14.29 -19.85
C ASP A 188 5.86 -12.84 -20.29
N GLY A 189 6.12 -11.86 -19.40
CA GLY A 189 6.03 -10.43 -19.72
C GLY A 189 4.63 -9.94 -20.10
N ASN A 190 3.67 -10.86 -20.17
CA ASN A 190 2.30 -10.54 -20.50
C ASN A 190 1.57 -10.07 -19.24
N LEU A 191 1.60 -8.76 -19.02
CA LEU A 191 0.53 -8.13 -18.25
C LEU A 191 -0.77 -8.52 -18.94
N SER A 192 -1.49 -9.46 -18.33
CA SER A 192 -2.82 -9.77 -18.79
C SER A 192 -3.66 -8.50 -18.71
N LYS A 193 -3.71 -7.75 -19.80
CA LYS A 193 -4.62 -6.61 -19.99
C LYS A 193 -6.09 -7.06 -19.98
N ARG A 194 -6.34 -8.35 -19.82
CA ARG A 194 -7.69 -8.89 -19.70
C ARG A 194 -8.14 -8.69 -18.27
N SER A 195 -9.18 -7.86 -18.11
CA SER A 195 -9.84 -7.70 -16.82
C SER A 195 -10.22 -9.06 -16.24
N THR A 196 -10.08 -9.22 -14.94
CA THR A 196 -10.44 -10.45 -14.23
C THR A 196 -11.88 -10.88 -14.53
N SER A 197 -12.79 -9.93 -14.77
CA SER A 197 -14.18 -10.17 -15.17
C SER A 197 -14.33 -10.83 -16.54
N ALA A 198 -13.44 -10.60 -17.50
CA ALA A 198 -13.51 -11.25 -18.80
C ALA A 198 -13.11 -12.73 -18.76
N ARG A 199 -12.43 -13.18 -17.70
CA ARG A 199 -12.03 -14.59 -17.53
C ARG A 199 -13.10 -15.44 -16.85
N ILE A 200 -13.94 -14.84 -16.04
CA ILE A 200 -15.01 -15.54 -15.30
C ILE A 200 -16.13 -15.96 -16.23
N ILE A 201 -16.28 -15.29 -17.38
CA ILE A 201 -17.43 -15.49 -18.27
C ILE A 201 -17.20 -16.59 -19.33
N TYR A 202 -15.96 -16.98 -19.59
CA TYR A 202 -15.65 -17.92 -20.68
C TYR A 202 -15.12 -19.27 -20.16
N GLY A 203 -16.04 -20.19 -19.97
CA GLY A 203 -15.74 -21.61 -20.05
C GLY A 203 -15.27 -22.31 -18.80
N ASP A 204 -15.51 -21.77 -17.63
CA ASP A 204 -15.29 -22.53 -16.41
C ASP A 204 -16.54 -23.38 -16.08
N ALA A 205 -16.53 -24.59 -16.60
CA ALA A 205 -17.18 -25.66 -15.87
C ALA A 205 -16.51 -25.73 -14.48
N PHE A 206 -17.28 -25.65 -13.43
CA PHE A 206 -16.86 -25.82 -12.04
C PHE A 206 -15.95 -27.06 -11.93
N GLY A 207 -14.65 -26.89 -11.78
CA GLY A 207 -13.80 -28.05 -11.59
C GLY A 207 -12.33 -27.86 -11.79
N GLU A 208 -11.84 -27.22 -12.81
CA GLU A 208 -10.42 -26.98 -12.96
C GLU A 208 -10.18 -25.57 -13.48
N SER A 209 -9.63 -24.72 -12.62
CA SER A 209 -9.16 -23.40 -13.01
C SER A 209 -8.07 -23.57 -14.05
N ALA A 210 -8.42 -23.36 -15.33
CA ALA A 210 -7.45 -23.31 -16.43
C ALA A 210 -6.50 -22.10 -16.35
N LEU A 211 -6.53 -21.37 -15.25
CA LEU A 211 -5.55 -20.33 -14.93
C LEU A 211 -4.28 -21.04 -14.46
N PRO A 212 -3.16 -20.90 -15.18
CA PRO A 212 -1.90 -21.32 -14.60
C PRO A 212 -1.79 -20.57 -13.27
N TYR A 213 -1.67 -21.32 -12.17
CA TYR A 213 -1.38 -20.76 -10.86
C TYR A 213 -0.27 -19.73 -11.03
N PRO A 214 -0.39 -18.55 -10.41
CA PRO A 214 0.72 -17.63 -10.42
C PRO A 214 1.96 -18.41 -10.01
N VAL A 215 3.01 -18.36 -10.82
CA VAL A 215 4.27 -19.04 -10.52
C VAL A 215 4.61 -18.66 -9.08
N GLN A 216 4.43 -19.61 -8.17
CA GLN A 216 4.82 -19.45 -6.79
C GLN A 216 6.34 -19.57 -6.79
N TYR A 217 7.01 -18.43 -6.74
CA TYR A 217 8.44 -18.46 -6.44
C TYR A 217 8.61 -19.11 -5.07
N GLU A 218 9.50 -20.08 -4.98
CA GLU A 218 9.80 -20.76 -3.72
C GLU A 218 10.44 -19.86 -2.66
N GLY A 219 10.51 -18.56 -2.90
CA GLY A 219 11.09 -17.58 -1.99
C GLY A 219 10.64 -16.15 -2.28
N VAL A 220 11.08 -15.22 -1.46
CA VAL A 220 10.77 -13.79 -1.55
C VAL A 220 12.01 -12.91 -1.49
N THR A 221 11.92 -11.70 -2.04
CA THR A 221 12.99 -10.71 -1.88
C THR A 221 12.99 -10.14 -0.46
N PRO A 222 14.16 -9.80 0.13
CA PRO A 222 14.23 -9.21 1.47
C PRO A 222 13.34 -7.97 1.64
N ASN A 223 13.30 -7.11 0.62
CA ASN A 223 12.45 -5.92 0.66
C ASN A 223 10.96 -6.26 0.74
N ARG A 224 10.53 -7.34 0.10
CA ARG A 224 9.13 -7.79 0.15
C ARG A 224 8.80 -8.41 1.50
N ALA A 225 9.67 -9.25 2.04
CA ALA A 225 9.49 -9.84 3.37
C ALA A 225 9.38 -8.73 4.45
N CYS A 226 10.29 -7.74 4.40
CA CYS A 226 10.24 -6.58 5.28
C CYS A 226 8.94 -5.78 5.13
N ALA A 227 8.49 -5.54 3.90
CA ALA A 227 7.24 -4.83 3.65
C ALA A 227 6.01 -5.60 4.15
N ASN A 228 5.98 -6.93 3.96
CA ASN A 228 4.91 -7.79 4.46
C ASN A 228 4.86 -7.76 5.99
N PHE A 229 6.02 -7.77 6.65
CA PHE A 229 6.11 -7.62 8.10
C PHE A 229 5.47 -6.31 8.58
N VAL A 230 5.85 -5.16 8.02
CA VAL A 230 5.31 -3.85 8.41
C VAL A 230 3.78 -3.82 8.22
N ARG A 231 3.29 -4.34 7.10
CA ARG A 231 1.86 -4.46 6.84
C ARG A 231 1.19 -5.38 7.87
N ALA A 232 1.82 -6.52 8.17
CA ALA A 232 1.29 -7.46 9.15
C ALA A 232 1.20 -6.87 10.56
N VAL A 233 2.19 -6.08 10.99
CA VAL A 233 2.14 -5.34 12.26
C VAL A 233 0.94 -4.38 12.28
N MET A 234 0.72 -3.62 11.19
CA MET A 234 -0.45 -2.74 11.09
C MET A 234 -1.77 -3.50 11.22
N GLY A 235 -1.88 -4.65 10.53
CA GLY A 235 -3.06 -5.54 10.62
C GLY A 235 -3.25 -6.11 12.03
N ALA A 236 -2.16 -6.51 12.68
CA ALA A 236 -2.19 -7.03 14.05
C ALA A 236 -2.62 -5.96 15.07
N VAL A 237 -2.09 -4.75 14.97
CA VAL A 237 -2.52 -3.61 15.81
C VAL A 237 -4.01 -3.34 15.63
N TYR A 238 -4.50 -3.35 14.41
CA TYR A 238 -5.92 -3.15 14.14
C TYR A 238 -6.80 -4.23 14.77
N LEU A 239 -6.45 -5.50 14.60
CA LEU A 239 -7.26 -6.61 15.12
C LEU A 239 -7.29 -6.68 16.66
N HIS A 240 -6.18 -6.36 17.31
CA HIS A 240 -6.10 -6.48 18.78
C HIS A 240 -6.45 -5.20 19.55
N ALA A 241 -6.18 -4.04 18.96
CA ALA A 241 -6.36 -2.76 19.64
C ALA A 241 -7.40 -1.83 18.97
N GLY A 242 -7.94 -2.24 17.80
CA GLY A 242 -8.97 -1.51 17.08
C GLY A 242 -8.46 -0.35 16.21
N ARG A 243 -9.42 0.32 15.58
CA ARG A 243 -9.14 1.42 14.62
C ARG A 243 -8.40 2.61 15.22
N PRO A 244 -8.75 3.10 16.41
CA PRO A 244 -8.06 4.26 17.00
C PRO A 244 -6.57 4.02 17.19
N ALA A 245 -6.19 2.83 17.71
CA ALA A 245 -4.79 2.47 17.91
C ALA A 245 -4.04 2.30 16.56
N ALA A 246 -4.69 1.69 15.57
CA ALA A 246 -4.11 1.56 14.24
C ALA A 246 -3.88 2.92 13.57
N LYS A 247 -4.83 3.86 13.74
CA LYS A 247 -4.68 5.22 13.23
C LYS A 247 -3.58 6.00 13.92
N LEU A 248 -3.47 5.86 15.25
CA LEU A 248 -2.38 6.46 16.02
C LEU A 248 -1.03 5.92 15.55
N PHE A 249 -0.91 4.60 15.42
CA PHE A 249 0.29 3.94 14.89
C PHE A 249 0.65 4.44 13.48
N PHE A 250 -0.34 4.57 12.59
CA PHE A 250 -0.15 5.14 11.27
C PHE A 250 0.39 6.59 11.34
N LYS A 251 -0.21 7.43 12.18
CA LYS A 251 0.20 8.83 12.34
C LYS A 251 1.65 8.95 12.84
N GLU A 252 2.01 8.16 13.85
CA GLU A 252 3.33 8.22 14.48
C GLU A 252 4.45 7.67 13.59
N HIS A 253 4.21 6.56 12.89
CA HIS A 253 5.26 5.87 12.15
C HIS A 253 5.30 6.22 10.65
N PHE A 254 4.19 6.60 10.03
CA PHE A 254 4.14 6.87 8.60
C PHE A 254 4.03 8.36 8.29
N MET A 255 3.18 9.10 8.99
CA MET A 255 2.98 10.53 8.72
C MET A 255 4.04 11.42 9.36
N SER A 256 4.84 10.91 10.26
CA SER A 256 6.04 11.59 10.79
C SER A 256 7.15 11.75 9.75
N ARG A 257 7.05 11.04 8.60
CA ARG A 257 8.04 11.07 7.53
C ARG A 257 7.76 12.20 6.56
N TYR A 258 8.78 12.97 6.26
CA TYR A 258 8.69 14.05 5.28
C TYR A 258 8.88 13.53 3.86
N LEU A 259 7.90 13.79 3.01
CA LEU A 259 7.98 13.56 1.57
C LEU A 259 7.98 14.90 0.83
N ASN A 260 9.01 15.16 0.02
CA ASN A 260 9.01 16.33 -0.84
C ASN A 260 8.06 16.12 -2.03
N MET A 261 6.80 16.50 -1.86
CA MET A 261 5.77 16.37 -2.89
C MET A 261 6.13 17.09 -4.19
N ALA A 262 6.85 18.22 -4.11
CA ALA A 262 7.24 18.99 -5.28
C ALA A 262 8.23 18.25 -6.20
N SER A 263 8.99 17.29 -5.66
CA SER A 263 9.91 16.47 -6.44
C SER A 263 9.24 15.38 -7.28
N LEU A 264 8.02 15.02 -6.96
CA LEU A 264 7.26 13.98 -7.68
C LEU A 264 6.69 14.46 -9.01
N PHE A 265 6.68 15.77 -9.25
CA PHE A 265 6.18 16.34 -10.48
C PHE A 265 7.22 16.31 -11.60
N SER A 266 6.81 15.82 -12.77
CA SER A 266 7.60 15.87 -14.00
C SER A 266 6.72 16.41 -15.11
N PHE A 267 6.97 17.66 -15.51
CA PHE A 267 6.23 18.32 -16.59
C PHE A 267 7.04 18.27 -17.87
N ARG A 268 6.39 17.88 -18.99
CA ARG A 268 7.01 17.93 -20.31
C ARG A 268 6.87 19.30 -20.96
N GLN A 269 5.69 19.91 -20.85
CA GLN A 269 5.36 21.20 -21.48
C GLN A 269 4.60 22.11 -20.48
N PRO A 270 5.24 22.56 -19.37
CA PRO A 270 4.54 23.26 -18.29
C PRO A 270 3.89 24.58 -18.76
N THR A 271 4.43 25.26 -19.75
CA THR A 271 3.83 26.49 -20.29
C THR A 271 2.48 26.23 -20.95
N ARG A 272 2.38 25.15 -21.75
CA ARG A 272 1.14 24.73 -22.39
C ARG A 272 0.11 24.23 -21.37
N ASP A 273 0.58 23.44 -20.41
CA ASP A 273 -0.26 22.87 -19.38
C ASP A 273 -0.83 23.98 -18.47
N LEU A 274 -0.01 25.00 -18.17
CA LEU A 274 -0.47 26.17 -17.41
C LEU A 274 -1.54 26.97 -18.18
N SER A 275 -1.37 27.17 -19.50
CA SER A 275 -2.39 27.85 -20.31
C SER A 275 -3.72 27.08 -20.34
N LYS A 276 -3.66 25.76 -20.43
CA LYS A 276 -4.85 24.90 -20.33
C LYS A 276 -5.52 25.04 -18.96
N LEU A 277 -4.73 25.02 -17.88
CA LEU A 277 -5.21 25.22 -16.52
C LEU A 277 -5.92 26.57 -16.35
N CYS A 278 -5.29 27.68 -16.79
CA CYS A 278 -5.87 28.99 -16.70
C CYS A 278 -7.22 29.08 -17.44
N ARG A 279 -7.32 28.50 -18.63
CA ARG A 279 -8.59 28.47 -19.38
C ARG A 279 -9.68 27.66 -18.70
N ARG A 280 -9.31 26.51 -18.12
CA ARG A 280 -10.24 25.65 -17.37
C ARG A 280 -10.82 26.35 -16.14
N GLU A 281 -9.97 27.06 -15.40
CA GLU A 281 -10.35 27.76 -14.17
C GLU A 281 -10.92 29.17 -14.43
N GLY A 282 -10.99 29.61 -15.68
CA GLY A 282 -11.49 30.95 -16.03
C GLY A 282 -10.52 32.10 -15.70
N PHE A 283 -9.24 31.79 -15.56
CA PHE A 283 -8.19 32.79 -15.38
C PHE A 283 -7.80 33.41 -16.72
N GLU A 284 -7.23 34.63 -16.67
CA GLU A 284 -6.64 35.26 -17.86
C GLU A 284 -5.46 34.45 -18.40
N ASP A 285 -5.21 34.51 -19.71
CA ASP A 285 -4.10 33.80 -20.33
C ASP A 285 -2.76 34.19 -19.69
N PRO A 286 -1.90 33.19 -19.38
CA PRO A 286 -0.67 33.45 -18.62
C PRO A 286 0.37 34.20 -19.46
N VAL A 287 0.86 35.31 -18.94
CA VAL A 287 1.88 36.18 -19.55
C VAL A 287 3.18 36.11 -18.78
N ALA A 288 4.29 35.82 -19.48
CA ALA A 288 5.61 35.81 -18.88
C ALA A 288 6.25 37.22 -18.93
N LYS A 289 6.71 37.73 -17.78
CA LYS A 289 7.42 39.02 -17.66
C LYS A 289 8.79 38.77 -17.03
N ILE A 290 9.82 39.47 -17.52
CA ILE A 290 11.14 39.44 -16.90
C ILE A 290 11.08 40.28 -15.62
N LEU A 291 11.43 39.68 -14.51
CA LEU A 291 11.51 40.35 -13.20
C LEU A 291 12.88 40.94 -12.97
N SER A 292 13.92 40.18 -13.29
CA SER A 292 15.34 40.64 -13.17
C SER A 292 16.21 39.87 -14.15
N GLU A 293 17.30 40.50 -14.54
CA GLU A 293 18.35 39.84 -15.32
C GLU A 293 19.72 40.23 -14.77
N THR A 294 20.64 39.29 -14.77
CA THR A 294 22.01 39.53 -14.32
C THR A 294 22.96 38.87 -15.30
N GLY A 295 24.01 39.61 -15.65
CA GLY A 295 25.09 39.11 -16.49
C GLY A 295 24.63 38.69 -17.91
N ARG A 296 23.70 39.44 -18.54
CA ARG A 296 23.15 39.15 -19.88
C ARG A 296 24.21 38.93 -20.96
N LEU A 297 25.33 39.63 -20.89
CA LEU A 297 26.47 39.52 -21.80
C LEU A 297 27.62 38.66 -21.28
N SER A 298 27.44 38.04 -20.10
CA SER A 298 28.42 37.11 -19.52
C SER A 298 28.25 35.69 -20.00
N ASN A 299 29.26 34.85 -19.75
CA ASN A 299 29.18 33.40 -20.04
C ASN A 299 28.18 32.65 -19.16
N ARG A 300 27.63 33.27 -18.13
CA ARG A 300 26.67 32.69 -17.18
C ARG A 300 25.55 33.69 -16.86
N PRO A 301 24.68 34.01 -17.85
CA PRO A 301 23.56 34.89 -17.62
C PRO A 301 22.54 34.23 -16.68
N VAL A 302 21.85 34.99 -15.87
CA VAL A 302 20.74 34.55 -15.06
C VAL A 302 19.55 35.44 -15.33
N PHE A 303 18.47 34.81 -15.80
CA PHE A 303 17.19 35.46 -16.06
C PHE A 303 16.19 35.00 -15.02
N ASN A 304 15.50 35.92 -14.38
CA ASN A 304 14.39 35.63 -13.48
C ASN A 304 13.09 36.05 -14.15
N VAL A 305 12.19 35.09 -14.40
CA VAL A 305 10.94 35.29 -15.10
C VAL A 305 9.76 34.98 -14.17
N GLY A 306 8.80 35.90 -14.09
CA GLY A 306 7.53 35.66 -13.44
C GLY A 306 6.42 35.42 -14.46
N ILE A 307 5.50 34.52 -14.16
CA ILE A 307 4.28 34.33 -14.95
C ILE A 307 3.10 34.93 -14.19
N PHE A 308 2.33 35.72 -14.90
CA PHE A 308 1.20 36.46 -14.39
C PHE A 308 -0.09 36.07 -15.13
N SER A 309 -1.19 36.06 -14.42
CA SER A 309 -2.54 36.05 -14.98
C SER A 309 -3.23 37.35 -14.54
N GLY A 310 -3.41 38.27 -15.49
CA GLY A 310 -3.81 39.64 -15.12
C GLY A 310 -2.82 40.32 -14.18
N PRO A 311 -3.27 40.77 -12.98
CA PRO A 311 -2.42 41.37 -11.96
C PRO A 311 -1.68 40.32 -11.10
N ASP A 312 -2.18 39.06 -11.06
CA ASP A 312 -1.71 38.06 -10.11
C ASP A 312 -0.49 37.30 -10.63
N LYS A 313 0.52 37.20 -9.78
CA LYS A 313 1.73 36.41 -10.05
C LYS A 313 1.46 34.94 -9.71
N LEU A 314 1.47 34.07 -10.73
CA LEU A 314 1.24 32.64 -10.57
C LEU A 314 2.50 31.88 -10.15
N GLY A 315 3.65 32.28 -10.65
CA GLY A 315 4.91 31.58 -10.35
C GLY A 315 6.13 32.34 -10.82
N GLU A 316 7.30 31.90 -10.36
CA GLU A 316 8.60 32.50 -10.65
C GLU A 316 9.64 31.42 -10.91
N GLY A 317 10.58 31.70 -11.80
CA GLY A 317 11.65 30.78 -12.10
C GLY A 317 12.89 31.46 -12.65
N ALA A 318 14.05 31.04 -12.19
CA ALA A 318 15.35 31.48 -12.67
C ALA A 318 15.99 30.43 -13.58
N GLY A 319 16.70 30.90 -14.61
CA GLY A 319 17.39 30.02 -15.55
C GLY A 319 18.51 30.71 -16.31
N GLY A 320 19.39 29.94 -16.95
CA GLY A 320 20.48 30.44 -17.80
C GLY A 320 19.99 30.99 -19.15
N SER A 321 18.75 30.75 -19.52
CA SER A 321 18.09 31.32 -20.69
C SER A 321 16.67 31.75 -20.36
N LEU A 322 16.10 32.66 -21.16
CA LEU A 322 14.71 33.09 -21.02
C LEU A 322 13.71 31.94 -21.16
N SER A 323 13.98 31.00 -22.08
CA SER A 323 13.11 29.84 -22.25
C SER A 323 13.14 28.89 -21.05
N GLU A 324 14.32 28.67 -20.46
CA GLU A 324 14.47 27.85 -19.27
C GLU A 324 13.82 28.51 -18.04
N ALA A 325 14.05 29.81 -17.84
CA ALA A 325 13.42 30.57 -16.76
C ALA A 325 11.89 30.55 -16.88
N ARG A 326 11.36 30.73 -18.11
CA ARG A 326 9.91 30.62 -18.38
C ARG A 326 9.37 29.23 -18.11
N PHE A 327 10.11 28.19 -18.51
CA PHE A 327 9.73 26.79 -18.22
C PHE A 327 9.66 26.53 -16.73
N ARG A 328 10.68 26.93 -15.98
CA ARG A 328 10.73 26.78 -14.51
C ARG A 328 9.65 27.58 -13.80
N ALA A 329 9.38 28.82 -14.26
CA ALA A 329 8.30 29.62 -13.73
C ALA A 329 6.90 28.99 -13.93
N ALA A 330 6.66 28.42 -15.12
CA ALA A 330 5.42 27.69 -15.37
C ALA A 330 5.30 26.41 -14.54
N ALA A 331 6.39 25.68 -14.38
CA ALA A 331 6.42 24.50 -13.51
C ALA A 331 6.18 24.86 -12.03
N ALA A 332 6.72 25.99 -11.56
CA ALA A 332 6.48 26.49 -10.21
C ALA A 332 5.02 26.89 -9.99
N ALA A 333 4.41 27.58 -10.97
CA ALA A 333 2.99 27.95 -10.94
C ALA A 333 2.08 26.71 -10.86
N LEU A 334 2.34 25.70 -11.71
CA LEU A 334 1.57 24.44 -11.67
C LEU A 334 1.74 23.69 -10.36
N LYS A 335 2.96 23.61 -9.81
CA LYS A 335 3.20 23.00 -8.50
C LYS A 335 2.45 23.73 -7.39
N GLY A 336 2.47 25.07 -7.40
CA GLY A 336 1.71 25.87 -6.43
C GLY A 336 0.20 25.57 -6.48
N TRP A 337 -0.36 25.43 -7.67
CA TRP A 337 -1.76 25.07 -7.85
C TRP A 337 -2.10 23.68 -7.34
N TYR A 338 -1.31 22.66 -7.73
CA TYR A 338 -1.59 21.27 -7.37
C TYR A 338 -1.27 20.94 -5.91
N LEU A 339 -0.31 21.64 -5.30
CA LEU A 339 0.05 21.47 -3.89
C LEU A 339 -0.76 22.40 -2.96
N TYR A 340 -1.82 23.02 -3.48
CA TYR A 340 -2.74 23.75 -2.61
C TYR A 340 -3.26 22.84 -1.50
N SER A 341 -3.12 23.30 -0.26
CA SER A 341 -3.58 22.61 0.94
C SER A 341 -4.51 23.53 1.72
N PRO A 342 -5.78 23.14 1.95
CA PRO A 342 -6.69 23.96 2.73
C PRO A 342 -6.26 24.03 4.19
N LEU A 343 -6.56 25.14 4.85
CA LEU A 343 -6.34 25.29 6.29
C LEU A 343 -7.35 24.45 7.07
N GLY A 344 -6.90 23.83 8.16
CA GLY A 344 -7.79 23.05 9.05
C GLY A 344 -8.28 21.73 8.43
N ILE A 345 -7.36 20.99 7.81
CA ILE A 345 -7.66 19.70 7.19
C ILE A 345 -8.14 18.71 8.26
N ARG A 346 -9.30 18.13 8.00
CA ARG A 346 -9.82 16.98 8.75
C ARG A 346 -9.99 15.82 7.79
N VAL A 347 -9.74 14.63 8.30
CA VAL A 347 -9.94 13.41 7.52
C VAL A 347 -11.19 12.68 8.03
N PRO A 348 -11.97 12.03 7.15
CA PRO A 348 -13.18 11.31 7.56
C PRO A 348 -12.97 10.34 8.72
N SER A 349 -11.83 9.66 8.74
CA SER A 349 -11.49 8.72 9.83
C SER A 349 -11.31 9.36 11.21
N SER A 350 -11.12 10.70 11.30
CA SER A 350 -11.07 11.39 12.60
C SER A 350 -12.43 11.65 13.24
N MET A 351 -13.52 11.42 12.51
CA MET A 351 -14.88 11.50 13.10
C MET A 351 -15.18 10.39 14.10
N GLU A 352 -14.37 9.35 14.14
CA GLU A 352 -14.47 8.25 15.09
C GLU A 352 -13.87 8.59 16.48
N GLU A 353 -13.19 9.72 16.58
CA GLU A 353 -12.63 10.21 17.85
C GLU A 353 -13.76 10.86 18.69
N GLU A 354 -13.76 10.60 20.00
CA GLU A 354 -14.73 11.22 20.92
C GLU A 354 -14.59 12.73 20.88
N GLY A 355 -15.72 13.44 20.70
CA GLY A 355 -15.74 14.89 20.60
C GLY A 355 -15.32 15.48 19.24
N ALA A 356 -15.17 14.65 18.22
CA ALA A 356 -14.86 15.14 16.89
C ALA A 356 -15.97 16.04 16.33
N GLU A 357 -15.59 17.17 15.76
CA GLU A 357 -16.55 17.99 15.01
C GLU A 357 -16.99 17.28 13.73
N PRO A 358 -18.22 17.55 13.23
CA PRO A 358 -18.75 16.94 12.02
C PRO A 358 -17.83 17.20 10.83
N TRP A 359 -17.57 16.16 10.07
CA TRP A 359 -16.74 16.24 8.87
C TRP A 359 -17.40 17.12 7.81
N LYS A 360 -16.60 17.98 7.20
CA LYS A 360 -17.00 18.76 6.02
C LYS A 360 -16.31 18.16 4.81
N PRO A 361 -17.06 17.81 3.75
CA PRO A 361 -16.46 17.25 2.54
C PRO A 361 -15.45 18.21 1.93
N VAL A 362 -14.31 17.66 1.52
CA VAL A 362 -13.28 18.41 0.81
C VAL A 362 -13.62 18.38 -0.68
N TYR A 363 -13.55 19.53 -1.35
CA TYR A 363 -13.70 19.58 -2.79
C TYR A 363 -12.52 18.84 -3.44
N ILE A 364 -12.83 17.83 -4.24
CA ILE A 364 -11.86 17.07 -5.03
C ILE A 364 -12.00 17.54 -6.47
N ASP A 365 -10.96 18.17 -6.98
CA ASP A 365 -10.88 18.51 -8.40
C ASP A 365 -10.68 17.21 -9.21
N PRO A 366 -11.63 16.79 -10.06
CA PRO A 366 -11.47 15.61 -10.90
C PRO A 366 -10.35 15.76 -11.93
N GLY A 367 -9.85 16.97 -12.15
CA GLY A 367 -8.64 17.38 -12.87
C GLY A 367 -8.31 16.63 -14.15
N GLU A 368 -7.86 17.33 -15.17
CA GLU A 368 -7.18 16.66 -16.26
C GLU A 368 -5.86 16.02 -15.77
N VAL A 369 -5.66 14.78 -16.11
CA VAL A 369 -4.34 14.15 -15.96
C VAL A 369 -3.40 14.87 -16.91
N ILE A 370 -2.55 15.74 -16.37
CA ILE A 370 -1.49 16.37 -17.12
C ILE A 370 -0.46 15.28 -17.43
N VAL A 371 -0.37 14.91 -18.69
CA VAL A 371 0.48 13.81 -19.19
C VAL A 371 1.76 14.38 -19.75
#